data_ffa49ea90602634789466420bf539bba
#
_entry.id   ffa49ea90602634789466420bf539bba
#
_cell.length_a   1.000
_cell.length_b   1.000
_cell.length_c   1.000
_cell.angle_alpha   90.00
_cell.angle_beta   90.00
_cell.angle_gamma   90.00
#
_symmetry.space_group_name_H-M   'P 1'
#
loop_
_entity.id
_entity.type
_entity.pdbx_description
1 polymer ?
#
loop_
_entity_poly.entity_id
_entity_poly.type
_entity_poly.pdbx_seq_one_letter_code
_entity_poly.pdbx_strand_id
1 'polypeptide(L)'
;MKRYLYLFIYIVFGMLLTGCHQQPKKFVIGVSQCSEDIWRDKLKDELKMGEYLNDSLIVKLASSNDDNVLQNKQVNQFIDEGVDLLIVSPNQLSAISKSVERAYDKGIPVILYDRKTNSDKYTAFIGCDNYTIGKSMGTFIAQQLQGKGRIVEISGLEGSSPALERHRGFMDAIKPYPGLQVVASEGGNWKEEGGIQAMKRILKQTQDFDYVFAH
;
A
#
# COMPACT_ATOMS: atom_id res chain seq x y z
N MET A 1 54.74 -4.85 49.37
CA MET A 1 53.61 -5.73 49.02
C MET A 1 52.25 -5.02 49.11
N LYS A 2 51.83 -4.39 50.17
CA LYS A 2 50.53 -3.72 50.31
C LYS A 2 50.25 -2.66 49.24
N ARG A 3 51.23 -1.89 48.79
CA ARG A 3 51.09 -0.82 47.78
C ARG A 3 50.76 -1.34 46.40
N TYR A 4 51.28 -2.49 46.00
CA TYR A 4 50.94 -3.14 44.71
C TYR A 4 49.57 -3.82 44.73
N LEU A 5 49.13 -4.29 45.92
CA LEU A 5 47.80 -4.84 46.11
C LEU A 5 46.70 -3.79 45.87
N TYR A 6 46.88 -2.58 46.40
CA TYR A 6 45.95 -1.48 46.17
C TYR A 6 45.93 -1.04 44.69
N LEU A 7 47.10 -0.98 44.04
CA LEU A 7 47.19 -0.66 42.63
C LEU A 7 46.44 -1.68 41.78
N PHE A 8 46.58 -2.97 42.08
CA PHE A 8 45.88 -4.04 41.40
C PHE A 8 44.36 -3.97 41.62
N ILE A 9 43.90 -3.65 42.84
CA ILE A 9 42.47 -3.48 43.14
C ILE A 9 41.90 -2.28 42.38
N TYR A 10 42.62 -1.15 42.26
CA TYR A 10 42.18 0.01 41.48
C TYR A 10 42.08 -0.29 39.97
N ILE A 11 43.03 -1.06 39.41
CA ILE A 11 43.00 -1.46 37.99
C ILE A 11 41.83 -2.41 37.72
N VAL A 12 41.58 -3.39 38.60
CA VAL A 12 40.45 -4.32 38.45
C VAL A 12 39.12 -3.59 38.65
N PHE A 13 39.01 -2.66 39.57
CA PHE A 13 37.82 -1.85 39.76
C PHE A 13 37.56 -0.88 38.58
N GLY A 14 38.63 -0.32 38.01
CA GLY A 14 38.55 0.51 36.80
C GLY A 14 38.10 -0.28 35.56
N MET A 15 38.49 -1.55 35.43
CA MET A 15 38.03 -2.43 34.36
C MET A 15 36.57 -2.86 34.50
N LEU A 16 36.02 -2.91 35.72
CA LEU A 16 34.62 -3.24 35.95
C LEU A 16 33.65 -2.08 35.61
N LEU A 17 34.18 -0.84 35.49
CA LEU A 17 33.42 0.35 35.17
C LEU A 17 33.27 0.58 33.64
N THR A 18 33.97 -0.19 32.79
CA THR A 18 33.69 -0.23 31.35
C THR A 18 32.40 -1.03 31.11
N GLY A 19 31.30 -0.55 31.67
CA GLY A 19 29.97 -1.05 31.37
C GLY A 19 29.76 -0.96 29.87
N CYS A 20 29.47 -2.09 29.24
CA CYS A 20 28.99 -2.15 27.86
C CYS A 20 27.84 -1.16 27.70
N HIS A 21 28.10 -0.01 27.14
CA HIS A 21 27.05 0.92 26.73
C HIS A 21 26.34 0.28 25.53
N GLN A 22 25.44 -0.65 25.87
CA GLN A 22 24.60 -1.29 24.85
C GLN A 22 23.73 -0.19 24.28
N GLN A 23 24.04 0.25 23.07
CA GLN A 23 23.17 1.21 22.39
C GLN A 23 21.75 0.63 22.35
N PRO A 24 20.73 1.42 22.66
CA PRO A 24 19.35 0.93 22.61
C PRO A 24 19.06 0.37 21.21
N LYS A 25 18.50 -0.85 21.17
CA LYS A 25 18.12 -1.48 19.90
C LYS A 25 17.16 -0.55 19.16
N LYS A 26 17.52 -0.17 17.95
CA LYS A 26 16.62 0.61 17.08
C LYS A 26 15.52 -0.29 16.51
N PHE A 27 14.32 0.25 16.42
CA PHE A 27 13.17 -0.39 15.82
C PHE A 27 13.20 -0.15 14.30
N VAL A 28 13.22 -1.21 13.51
CA VAL A 28 13.36 -1.15 12.05
C VAL A 28 12.01 -1.36 11.38
N ILE A 29 11.57 -0.39 10.61
CA ILE A 29 10.35 -0.45 9.81
C ILE A 29 10.72 -0.66 8.35
N GLY A 30 10.26 -1.76 7.74
CA GLY A 30 10.32 -2.00 6.30
C GLY A 30 9.06 -1.44 5.63
N VAL A 31 9.23 -0.60 4.62
CA VAL A 31 8.12 0.00 3.86
C VAL A 31 8.24 -0.39 2.40
N SER A 32 7.25 -1.10 1.86
CA SER A 32 7.18 -1.48 0.45
C SER A 32 6.03 -0.75 -0.24
N GLN A 33 6.38 0.15 -1.16
CA GLN A 33 5.44 0.91 -1.99
C GLN A 33 5.29 0.26 -3.36
N CYS A 34 4.06 0.21 -3.88
CA CYS A 34 3.78 -0.39 -5.19
C CYS A 34 4.20 0.48 -6.37
N SER A 35 4.17 1.81 -6.23
CA SER A 35 4.47 2.76 -7.30
C SER A 35 5.20 3.99 -6.76
N GLU A 36 5.65 4.85 -7.67
CA GLU A 36 6.16 6.18 -7.39
C GLU A 36 5.22 7.21 -7.98
N ASP A 37 4.67 8.06 -7.12
CA ASP A 37 3.74 9.13 -7.48
C ASP A 37 3.73 10.18 -6.35
N ILE A 38 3.12 11.34 -6.61
CA ILE A 38 3.07 12.47 -5.68
C ILE A 38 2.46 12.08 -4.30
N TRP A 39 1.54 11.12 -4.27
CA TRP A 39 0.93 10.60 -3.06
C TRP A 39 1.92 9.82 -2.20
N ARG A 40 2.72 8.99 -2.85
CA ARG A 40 3.72 8.14 -2.19
C ARG A 40 4.97 8.91 -1.81
N ASP A 41 5.32 9.94 -2.56
CA ASP A 41 6.37 10.88 -2.17
C ASP A 41 5.99 11.59 -0.87
N LYS A 42 4.75 12.06 -0.73
CA LYS A 42 4.28 12.67 0.51
C LYS A 42 4.35 11.70 1.70
N LEU A 43 3.93 10.45 1.53
CA LEU A 43 4.04 9.43 2.59
C LEU A 43 5.51 9.16 2.97
N LYS A 44 6.40 9.08 1.98
CA LYS A 44 7.84 8.93 2.20
C LYS A 44 8.41 10.06 3.04
N ASP A 45 8.03 11.31 2.74
CA ASP A 45 8.48 12.48 3.49
C ASP A 45 7.99 12.43 4.95
N GLU A 46 6.73 12.06 5.18
CA GLU A 46 6.16 11.90 6.51
C GLU A 46 6.86 10.78 7.31
N LEU A 47 7.16 9.66 6.67
CA LEU A 47 7.89 8.54 7.29
C LEU A 47 9.31 8.95 7.65
N LYS A 48 10.01 9.69 6.78
CA LYS A 48 11.35 10.23 7.04
C LYS A 48 11.33 11.29 8.16
N MET A 49 10.29 12.10 8.21
CA MET A 49 10.10 13.04 9.32
C MET A 49 9.92 12.28 10.65
N GLY A 50 9.11 11.22 10.67
CA GLY A 50 8.93 10.36 11.84
C GLY A 50 10.25 9.71 12.30
N GLU A 51 11.09 9.23 11.37
CA GLU A 51 12.43 8.74 11.65
C GLU A 51 13.33 9.84 12.24
N TYR A 52 13.32 11.04 11.64
CA TYR A 52 14.11 12.18 12.12
C TYR A 52 13.73 12.65 13.54
N LEU A 53 12.44 12.60 13.87
CA LEU A 53 11.94 13.00 15.18
C LEU A 53 12.10 11.92 16.26
N ASN A 54 12.53 10.71 15.90
CA ASN A 54 12.66 9.59 16.82
C ASN A 54 13.93 8.78 16.57
N ASP A 55 14.95 9.03 17.36
CA ASP A 55 16.27 8.37 17.27
C ASP A 55 16.21 6.84 17.41
N SER A 56 15.11 6.30 17.94
CA SER A 56 14.91 4.85 18.10
C SER A 56 14.38 4.17 16.84
N LEU A 57 14.01 4.92 15.79
CA LEU A 57 13.46 4.38 14.56
C LEU A 57 14.49 4.33 13.42
N ILE A 58 14.34 3.35 12.55
CA ILE A 58 14.96 3.28 11.22
C ILE A 58 13.87 2.93 10.22
N VAL A 59 13.71 3.75 9.17
CA VAL A 59 12.76 3.49 8.09
C VAL A 59 13.52 3.06 6.83
N LYS A 60 13.35 1.80 6.44
CA LYS A 60 13.84 1.24 5.16
C LYS A 60 12.72 1.28 4.15
N LEU A 61 12.84 2.09 3.12
CA LEU A 61 11.82 2.26 2.09
C LEU A 61 12.28 1.69 0.76
N ALA A 62 11.38 0.91 0.12
CA ALA A 62 11.55 0.38 -1.22
C ALA A 62 10.30 0.64 -2.06
N SER A 63 10.48 1.00 -3.32
CA SER A 63 9.42 1.14 -4.31
C SER A 63 9.59 0.08 -5.39
N SER A 64 8.49 -0.55 -5.79
CA SER A 64 8.50 -1.56 -6.86
C SER A 64 8.17 -1.00 -8.24
N ASN A 65 7.76 0.25 -8.31
CA ASN A 65 7.42 0.93 -9.56
C ASN A 65 6.49 0.10 -10.47
N ASP A 66 5.39 -0.38 -9.90
CA ASP A 66 4.37 -1.23 -10.53
C ASP A 66 4.82 -2.66 -10.90
N ASP A 67 6.02 -3.09 -10.48
CA ASP A 67 6.53 -4.45 -10.72
C ASP A 67 6.22 -5.39 -9.54
N ASN A 68 5.37 -6.39 -9.78
CA ASN A 68 4.98 -7.38 -8.78
C ASN A 68 6.13 -8.29 -8.36
N VAL A 69 7.04 -8.63 -9.26
CA VAL A 69 8.18 -9.52 -8.97
C VAL A 69 9.18 -8.78 -8.09
N LEU A 70 9.47 -7.53 -8.43
CA LEU A 70 10.33 -6.67 -7.63
C LEU A 70 9.72 -6.44 -6.24
N GLN A 71 8.42 -6.18 -6.14
CA GLN A 71 7.77 -5.98 -4.84
C GLN A 71 7.86 -7.23 -3.95
N ASN A 72 7.61 -8.42 -4.50
CA ASN A 72 7.79 -9.67 -3.76
C ASN A 72 9.24 -9.85 -3.26
N LYS A 73 10.23 -9.55 -4.10
CA LYS A 73 11.63 -9.61 -3.72
C LYS A 73 11.96 -8.66 -2.57
N GLN A 74 11.51 -7.41 -2.65
CA GLN A 74 11.73 -6.38 -1.62
C GLN A 74 11.10 -6.77 -0.27
N VAL A 75 9.84 -7.22 -0.28
CA VAL A 75 9.14 -7.68 0.92
C VAL A 75 9.86 -8.87 1.55
N ASN A 76 10.25 -9.87 0.74
CA ASN A 76 10.99 -11.02 1.26
C ASN A 76 12.36 -10.62 1.82
N GLN A 77 13.05 -9.64 1.22
CA GLN A 77 14.30 -9.10 1.75
C GLN A 77 14.09 -8.47 3.14
N PHE A 78 13.06 -7.63 3.33
CA PHE A 78 12.75 -7.06 4.64
C PHE A 78 12.46 -8.14 5.70
N ILE A 79 11.75 -9.21 5.31
CA ILE A 79 11.47 -10.35 6.19
C ILE A 79 12.77 -11.06 6.59
N ASP A 80 13.69 -11.25 5.66
CA ASP A 80 14.95 -11.95 5.90
C ASP A 80 15.95 -11.08 6.69
N GLU A 81 15.88 -9.76 6.53
CA GLU A 81 16.61 -8.78 7.35
C GLU A 81 16.05 -8.65 8.78
N GLY A 82 14.87 -9.21 9.06
CA GLY A 82 14.25 -9.21 10.39
C GLY A 82 13.76 -7.82 10.81
N VAL A 83 13.04 -7.12 9.94
CA VAL A 83 12.38 -5.86 10.33
C VAL A 83 11.37 -6.08 11.46
N ASP A 84 11.23 -5.08 12.34
CA ASP A 84 10.33 -5.17 13.49
C ASP A 84 8.86 -4.84 13.12
N LEU A 85 8.64 -4.18 11.98
CA LEU A 85 7.32 -3.88 11.38
C LEU A 85 7.45 -3.84 9.86
N LEU A 86 6.45 -4.36 9.16
CA LEU A 86 6.32 -4.26 7.71
C LEU A 86 5.10 -3.43 7.34
N ILE A 87 5.28 -2.39 6.53
CA ILE A 87 4.21 -1.56 5.96
C ILE A 87 4.20 -1.78 4.46
N VAL A 88 3.06 -2.16 3.89
CA VAL A 88 2.96 -2.53 2.47
C VAL A 88 1.76 -1.87 1.80
N SER A 89 1.99 -1.24 0.63
CA SER A 89 0.93 -0.97 -0.34
C SER A 89 1.02 -2.00 -1.46
N PRO A 90 0.16 -3.02 -1.50
CA PRO A 90 0.20 -4.06 -2.52
C PRO A 90 -0.04 -3.48 -3.92
N ASN A 91 0.76 -3.89 -4.91
CA ASN A 91 0.51 -3.48 -6.29
C ASN A 91 -0.78 -4.11 -6.83
N GLN A 92 -0.90 -5.42 -6.71
CA GLN A 92 -2.11 -6.17 -7.08
C GLN A 92 -2.55 -7.08 -5.93
N LEU A 93 -3.87 -7.36 -5.88
CA LEU A 93 -4.54 -8.06 -4.80
C LEU A 93 -3.89 -9.42 -4.45
N SER A 94 -3.60 -10.24 -5.46
CA SER A 94 -3.09 -11.61 -5.28
C SER A 94 -1.57 -11.72 -5.40
N ALA A 95 -0.93 -10.81 -6.12
CA ALA A 95 0.46 -10.96 -6.53
C ALA A 95 1.44 -11.00 -5.36
N ILE A 96 1.15 -10.29 -4.27
CA ILE A 96 2.05 -10.17 -3.10
C ILE A 96 1.53 -10.89 -1.85
N SER A 97 0.34 -11.49 -1.91
CA SER A 97 -0.30 -12.09 -0.73
C SER A 97 0.58 -13.10 -0.01
N LYS A 98 1.26 -14.00 -0.73
CA LYS A 98 2.14 -15.02 -0.12
C LYS A 98 3.31 -14.42 0.64
N SER A 99 3.89 -13.32 0.16
CA SER A 99 4.99 -12.64 0.86
C SER A 99 4.49 -11.93 2.11
N VAL A 100 3.29 -11.33 2.06
CA VAL A 100 2.64 -10.72 3.23
C VAL A 100 2.29 -11.79 4.28
N GLU A 101 1.70 -12.92 3.86
CA GLU A 101 1.42 -14.06 4.75
C GLU A 101 2.69 -14.59 5.42
N ARG A 102 3.77 -14.72 4.66
CA ARG A 102 5.08 -15.14 5.20
C ARG A 102 5.58 -14.21 6.30
N ALA A 103 5.43 -12.90 6.14
CA ALA A 103 5.80 -11.93 7.18
C ALA A 103 4.97 -12.14 8.45
N TYR A 104 3.64 -12.21 8.27
CA TYR A 104 2.69 -12.41 9.37
C TYR A 104 2.95 -13.73 10.12
N ASP A 105 3.16 -14.84 9.39
CA ASP A 105 3.42 -16.17 9.96
C ASP A 105 4.77 -16.22 10.70
N LYS A 106 5.73 -15.35 10.36
CA LYS A 106 6.98 -15.16 11.11
C LYS A 106 6.83 -14.26 12.33
N GLY A 107 5.63 -13.76 12.61
CA GLY A 107 5.36 -12.88 13.76
C GLY A 107 5.77 -11.42 13.53
N ILE A 108 6.08 -11.02 12.29
CA ILE A 108 6.31 -9.62 11.94
C ILE A 108 4.95 -8.94 11.79
N PRO A 109 4.63 -7.91 12.60
CA PRO A 109 3.40 -7.13 12.39
C PRO A 109 3.36 -6.54 10.98
N VAL A 110 2.20 -6.65 10.30
CA VAL A 110 2.02 -6.15 8.95
C VAL A 110 0.91 -5.10 8.93
N ILE A 111 1.22 -3.93 8.41
CA ILE A 111 0.23 -2.90 8.10
C ILE A 111 0.09 -2.82 6.58
N LEU A 112 -1.12 -3.09 6.09
CA LEU A 112 -1.47 -2.79 4.70
C LEU A 112 -2.01 -1.35 4.64
N TYR A 113 -1.63 -0.60 3.61
CA TYR A 113 -2.18 0.73 3.39
C TYR A 113 -2.60 0.94 1.94
N ASP A 114 -3.60 1.81 1.73
CA ASP A 114 -4.18 2.14 0.44
C ASP A 114 -4.83 0.93 -0.26
N ARG A 115 -4.11 -0.16 -0.44
CA ARG A 115 -4.53 -1.39 -1.12
C ARG A 115 -4.45 -2.61 -0.21
N LYS A 116 -5.27 -3.62 -0.50
CA LYS A 116 -5.34 -4.89 0.23
C LYS A 116 -4.72 -6.04 -0.55
N THR A 117 -4.42 -7.12 0.15
CA THR A 117 -4.19 -8.46 -0.41
C THR A 117 -5.49 -9.27 -0.37
N ASN A 118 -5.49 -10.47 -1.00
CA ASN A 118 -6.59 -11.43 -0.89
C ASN A 118 -6.48 -12.35 0.34
N SER A 119 -5.67 -11.95 1.34
CA SER A 119 -5.45 -12.69 2.58
C SER A 119 -5.82 -11.81 3.77
N ASP A 120 -6.30 -12.44 4.85
CA ASP A 120 -6.61 -11.78 6.13
C ASP A 120 -5.40 -11.78 7.09
N LYS A 121 -4.23 -12.28 6.66
CA LYS A 121 -3.00 -12.34 7.45
C LYS A 121 -2.27 -10.99 7.43
N TYR A 122 -2.79 -10.04 8.16
CA TYR A 122 -2.17 -8.74 8.44
C TYR A 122 -2.67 -8.20 9.79
N THR A 123 -1.93 -7.29 10.38
CA THR A 123 -2.23 -6.73 11.71
C THR A 123 -3.26 -5.61 11.62
N ALA A 124 -3.13 -4.73 10.61
CA ALA A 124 -4.02 -3.60 10.41
C ALA A 124 -4.09 -3.21 8.93
N PHE A 125 -5.21 -2.60 8.53
CA PHE A 125 -5.40 -1.95 7.24
C PHE A 125 -5.73 -0.47 7.44
N ILE A 126 -5.04 0.38 6.69
CA ILE A 126 -5.28 1.83 6.66
C ILE A 126 -5.63 2.22 5.22
N GLY A 127 -6.87 2.58 4.98
CA GLY A 127 -7.35 2.92 3.64
C GLY A 127 -8.83 3.22 3.60
N CYS A 128 -9.35 3.42 2.39
CA CYS A 128 -10.75 3.73 2.14
C CYS A 128 -11.58 2.46 1.92
N ASP A 129 -12.87 2.54 2.19
CA ASP A 129 -13.86 1.57 1.72
C ASP A 129 -14.19 1.83 0.25
N ASN A 130 -13.41 1.19 -0.63
CA ASN A 130 -13.51 1.38 -2.07
C ASN A 130 -14.82 0.81 -2.64
N TYR A 131 -15.40 -0.21 -2.00
CA TYR A 131 -16.73 -0.70 -2.40
C TYR A 131 -17.81 0.37 -2.18
N THR A 132 -17.82 1.00 -1.01
CA THR A 132 -18.77 2.08 -0.70
C THR A 132 -18.56 3.30 -1.61
N ILE A 133 -17.31 3.62 -1.99
CA ILE A 133 -17.02 4.70 -2.96
C ILE A 133 -17.67 4.36 -4.32
N GLY A 134 -17.42 3.17 -4.86
CA GLY A 134 -18.01 2.75 -6.14
C GLY A 134 -19.53 2.73 -6.07
N LYS A 135 -20.11 2.20 -5.00
CA LYS A 135 -21.56 2.15 -4.78
C LYS A 135 -22.19 3.54 -4.73
N SER A 136 -21.57 4.49 -4.04
CA SER A 136 -22.04 5.87 -3.96
C SER A 136 -22.04 6.55 -5.32
N MET A 137 -20.99 6.35 -6.13
CA MET A 137 -20.91 6.88 -7.49
C MET A 137 -21.94 6.24 -8.41
N GLY A 138 -22.16 4.93 -8.33
CA GLY A 138 -23.20 4.26 -9.11
C GLY A 138 -24.61 4.75 -8.75
N THR A 139 -24.88 4.96 -7.47
CA THR A 139 -26.15 5.54 -7.00
C THR A 139 -26.32 6.96 -7.52
N PHE A 140 -25.29 7.78 -7.43
CA PHE A 140 -25.31 9.16 -7.95
C PHE A 140 -25.57 9.19 -9.46
N ILE A 141 -24.87 8.38 -10.26
CA ILE A 141 -25.04 8.30 -11.71
C ILE A 141 -26.45 7.81 -12.06
N ALA A 142 -26.98 6.80 -11.34
CA ALA A 142 -28.33 6.32 -11.55
C ALA A 142 -29.39 7.40 -11.33
N GLN A 143 -29.19 8.25 -10.32
CA GLN A 143 -30.08 9.40 -10.07
C GLN A 143 -29.95 10.47 -11.16
N GLN A 144 -28.74 10.83 -11.58
CA GLN A 144 -28.51 11.83 -12.63
C GLN A 144 -29.12 11.40 -13.96
N LEU A 145 -28.99 10.13 -14.32
CA LEU A 145 -29.52 9.56 -15.55
C LEU A 145 -30.98 9.04 -15.40
N GLN A 146 -31.62 9.25 -14.26
CA GLN A 146 -32.99 8.80 -13.99
C GLN A 146 -33.20 7.29 -14.32
N GLY A 147 -32.17 6.49 -14.04
CA GLY A 147 -32.19 5.04 -14.23
C GLY A 147 -32.06 4.55 -15.65
N LYS A 148 -31.74 5.42 -16.65
CA LYS A 148 -31.56 5.03 -18.04
C LYS A 148 -30.43 5.82 -18.71
N GLY A 149 -29.48 5.11 -19.32
CA GLY A 149 -28.37 5.75 -20.04
C GLY A 149 -27.21 4.80 -20.27
N ARG A 150 -26.23 5.29 -21.00
CA ARG A 150 -25.02 4.58 -21.41
C ARG A 150 -23.82 5.16 -20.68
N ILE A 151 -23.08 4.31 -20.01
CA ILE A 151 -21.97 4.69 -19.16
C ILE A 151 -20.70 4.08 -19.72
N VAL A 152 -19.61 4.84 -19.71
CA VAL A 152 -18.28 4.30 -19.95
C VAL A 152 -17.46 4.37 -18.66
N GLU A 153 -16.62 3.36 -18.43
CA GLU A 153 -15.80 3.26 -17.25
C GLU A 153 -14.32 3.41 -17.60
N ILE A 154 -13.61 4.24 -16.83
CA ILE A 154 -12.13 4.28 -16.81
C ILE A 154 -11.68 3.75 -15.47
N SER A 155 -11.26 2.48 -15.45
CA SER A 155 -10.86 1.81 -14.23
C SER A 155 -9.44 2.17 -13.82
N GLY A 156 -9.10 1.91 -12.54
CA GLY A 156 -7.73 1.97 -12.05
C GLY A 156 -6.84 0.84 -12.57
N LEU A 157 -5.76 0.53 -11.84
CA LEU A 157 -4.88 -0.60 -12.18
C LEU A 157 -5.63 -1.92 -12.04
N GLU A 158 -5.68 -2.69 -13.11
CA GLU A 158 -6.29 -4.01 -13.13
C GLU A 158 -5.69 -4.92 -12.04
N GLY A 159 -6.53 -5.66 -11.33
CA GLY A 159 -6.12 -6.54 -10.24
C GLY A 159 -5.75 -5.84 -8.92
N SER A 160 -5.76 -4.53 -8.85
CA SER A 160 -5.64 -3.82 -7.57
C SER A 160 -6.96 -3.83 -6.79
N SER A 161 -6.89 -3.95 -5.46
CA SER A 161 -8.10 -4.01 -4.63
C SER A 161 -9.01 -2.79 -4.78
N PRO A 162 -8.53 -1.53 -4.89
CA PRO A 162 -9.41 -0.39 -5.09
C PRO A 162 -10.17 -0.43 -6.42
N ALA A 163 -9.52 -0.85 -7.51
CA ALA A 163 -10.18 -0.93 -8.81
C ALA A 163 -11.29 -2.00 -8.80
N LEU A 164 -10.99 -3.18 -8.26
CA LEU A 164 -11.96 -4.27 -8.15
C LEU A 164 -13.15 -3.92 -7.25
N GLU A 165 -12.88 -3.31 -6.09
CA GLU A 165 -13.92 -2.94 -5.12
C GLU A 165 -14.80 -1.81 -5.65
N ARG A 166 -14.22 -0.76 -6.28
CA ARG A 166 -15.00 0.34 -6.88
C ARG A 166 -15.87 -0.14 -8.02
N HIS A 167 -15.31 -0.95 -8.94
CA HIS A 167 -16.10 -1.56 -10.01
C HIS A 167 -17.28 -2.37 -9.46
N ARG A 168 -17.02 -3.27 -8.48
CA ARG A 168 -18.06 -4.09 -7.86
C ARG A 168 -19.14 -3.24 -7.21
N GLY A 169 -18.77 -2.25 -6.40
CA GLY A 169 -19.72 -1.36 -5.75
C GLY A 169 -20.57 -0.57 -6.74
N PHE A 170 -19.95 -0.07 -7.81
CA PHE A 170 -20.61 0.63 -8.89
C PHE A 170 -21.63 -0.28 -9.60
N MET A 171 -21.22 -1.48 -10.02
CA MET A 171 -22.11 -2.44 -10.69
C MET A 171 -23.29 -2.87 -9.80
N ASP A 172 -23.05 -3.09 -8.50
CA ASP A 172 -24.12 -3.42 -7.56
C ASP A 172 -25.12 -2.27 -7.40
N ALA A 173 -24.67 -1.02 -7.47
CA ALA A 173 -25.54 0.14 -7.37
C ALA A 173 -26.42 0.35 -8.61
N ILE A 174 -25.92 0.08 -9.80
CA ILE A 174 -26.69 0.25 -11.06
C ILE A 174 -27.53 -0.98 -11.42
N LYS A 175 -27.25 -2.14 -10.82
CA LYS A 175 -27.98 -3.40 -11.09
C LYS A 175 -29.50 -3.30 -11.00
N PRO A 176 -30.11 -2.52 -10.06
CA PRO A 176 -31.57 -2.34 -10.00
C PRO A 176 -32.15 -1.55 -11.18
N TYR A 177 -31.34 -0.94 -12.01
CA TYR A 177 -31.73 -0.06 -13.11
C TYR A 177 -31.40 -0.68 -14.48
N PRO A 178 -32.27 -1.55 -15.04
CA PRO A 178 -31.97 -2.25 -16.30
C PRO A 178 -31.81 -1.34 -17.51
N GLY A 179 -32.22 -0.09 -17.40
CA GLY A 179 -31.99 0.95 -18.39
C GLY A 179 -30.59 1.54 -18.40
N LEU A 180 -29.77 1.28 -17.37
CA LEU A 180 -28.37 1.70 -17.33
C LEU A 180 -27.47 0.59 -17.88
N GLN A 181 -26.54 0.97 -18.73
CA GLN A 181 -25.60 0.04 -19.37
C GLN A 181 -24.18 0.58 -19.34
N VAL A 182 -23.21 -0.22 -18.89
CA VAL A 182 -21.79 0.03 -19.11
C VAL A 182 -21.45 -0.46 -20.51
N VAL A 183 -21.20 0.47 -21.42
CA VAL A 183 -21.01 0.17 -22.85
C VAL A 183 -19.55 0.01 -23.26
N ALA A 184 -18.63 0.52 -22.45
CA ALA A 184 -17.19 0.29 -22.60
C ALA A 184 -16.49 0.48 -21.25
N SER A 185 -15.43 -0.27 -21.01
CA SER A 185 -14.57 -0.14 -19.82
C SER A 185 -13.11 -0.32 -20.23
N GLU A 186 -12.25 0.59 -19.80
CA GLU A 186 -10.82 0.60 -20.14
C GLU A 186 -9.97 0.97 -18.91
N GLY A 187 -8.78 0.36 -18.78
CA GLY A 187 -7.85 0.62 -17.70
C GLY A 187 -7.05 1.91 -17.88
N GLY A 188 -7.09 2.80 -16.89
CA GLY A 188 -6.29 4.03 -16.79
C GLY A 188 -5.05 3.89 -15.91
N ASN A 189 -4.92 2.78 -15.16
CA ASN A 189 -3.74 2.42 -14.36
C ASN A 189 -3.34 3.48 -13.30
N TRP A 190 -4.31 4.25 -12.79
CA TRP A 190 -4.10 5.33 -11.81
C TRP A 190 -3.20 6.48 -12.31
N LYS A 191 -3.02 6.62 -13.63
CA LYS A 191 -2.16 7.63 -14.25
C LYS A 191 -2.96 8.50 -15.20
N GLU A 192 -2.67 9.79 -15.23
CA GLU A 192 -3.33 10.75 -16.14
C GLU A 192 -3.19 10.31 -17.59
N GLU A 193 -1.97 10.01 -18.03
CA GLU A 193 -1.73 9.52 -19.40
C GLU A 193 -2.47 8.20 -19.68
N GLY A 194 -2.52 7.30 -18.67
CA GLY A 194 -3.31 6.06 -18.77
C GLY A 194 -4.80 6.34 -18.98
N GLY A 195 -5.37 7.28 -18.25
CA GLY A 195 -6.76 7.73 -18.41
C GLY A 195 -7.02 8.34 -19.78
N ILE A 196 -6.11 9.19 -20.27
CA ILE A 196 -6.19 9.77 -21.62
C ILE A 196 -6.19 8.67 -22.69
N GLN A 197 -5.30 7.68 -22.59
CA GLN A 197 -5.26 6.57 -23.54
C GLN A 197 -6.49 5.66 -23.44
N ALA A 198 -6.97 5.40 -22.20
CA ALA A 198 -8.22 4.66 -21.98
C ALA A 198 -9.39 5.36 -22.67
N MET A 199 -9.55 6.66 -22.49
CA MET A 199 -10.60 7.43 -23.14
C MET A 199 -10.48 7.42 -24.67
N LYS A 200 -9.26 7.54 -25.22
CA LYS A 200 -9.03 7.42 -26.66
C LYS A 200 -9.45 6.04 -27.20
N ARG A 201 -9.24 4.96 -26.44
CA ARG A 201 -9.70 3.62 -26.83
C ARG A 201 -11.22 3.51 -26.76
N ILE A 202 -11.85 4.04 -25.72
CA ILE A 202 -13.32 4.10 -25.58
C ILE A 202 -13.94 4.83 -26.76
N LEU A 203 -13.43 6.02 -27.14
CA LEU A 203 -13.94 6.82 -28.25
C LEU A 203 -13.82 6.15 -29.62
N LYS A 204 -12.90 5.19 -29.77
CA LYS A 204 -12.83 4.34 -30.98
C LYS A 204 -13.89 3.22 -30.98
N GLN A 205 -14.35 2.79 -29.80
CA GLN A 205 -15.36 1.75 -29.64
C GLN A 205 -16.77 2.34 -29.74
N THR A 206 -16.99 3.48 -29.06
CA THR A 206 -18.27 4.17 -29.02
C THR A 206 -18.08 5.66 -28.74
N GLN A 207 -18.94 6.48 -29.34
CA GLN A 207 -19.10 7.91 -29.03
C GLN A 207 -20.47 8.20 -28.39
N ASP A 208 -21.31 7.16 -28.31
CA ASP A 208 -22.68 7.24 -27.81
C ASP A 208 -22.65 6.77 -26.32
N PHE A 209 -22.46 7.72 -25.41
CA PHE A 209 -22.56 7.54 -23.96
C PHE A 209 -22.97 8.85 -23.29
N ASP A 210 -23.63 8.72 -22.14
CA ASP A 210 -24.19 9.82 -21.37
C ASP A 210 -23.31 10.22 -20.19
N TYR A 211 -22.50 9.29 -19.70
CA TYR A 211 -21.70 9.51 -18.48
C TYR A 211 -20.36 8.75 -18.51
N VAL A 212 -19.37 9.33 -17.82
CA VAL A 212 -18.06 8.70 -17.60
C VAL A 212 -17.89 8.42 -16.10
N PHE A 213 -17.71 7.17 -15.73
CA PHE A 213 -17.29 6.75 -14.40
C PHE A 213 -15.79 6.53 -14.42
N ALA A 214 -15.02 7.37 -13.74
CA ALA A 214 -13.57 7.21 -13.56
C ALA A 214 -13.25 6.93 -12.09
N HIS A 215 -12.34 5.98 -11.87
CA HIS A 215 -11.93 5.54 -10.55
C HIS A 215 -11.08 6.55 -9.78
#